data_940a6e6c35cf62407345cc854096a539
#
_entry.id   940a6e6c35cf62407345cc854096a539
#
_cell.length_a   1.000
_cell.length_b   1.000
_cell.length_c   1.000
_cell.angle_alpha   90.00
_cell.angle_beta   90.00
_cell.angle_gamma   90.00
#
_symmetry.space_group_name_H-M   'P 1'
#
loop_
_entity.id
_entity.type
_entity.pdbx_description
1 polymer ?
#
loop_
_entity_poly.entity_id
_entity_poly.type
_entity_poly.pdbx_seq_one_letter_code
_entity_poly.pdbx_strand_id
1 'polypeptide(L)'
;ERYENELRVLQFLDQQGCSFVPKVVKVDNPELYLVTTNCGARVDHLSDKKKERIFAELEQYGVCHDDAEIRNITYSAQMGRFCVIDFEFATILEPGYPPSPKMESVADRSAWQRKGSDE
;
A
#
# COMPACT_ATOMS: atom_id res chain seq x y z
N GLU A 1 -13.56 3.16 -6.39
CA GLU A 1 -13.29 2.04 -5.52
C GLU A 1 -11.81 1.88 -5.21
N ARG A 2 -10.97 1.88 -6.25
CA ARG A 2 -9.52 1.87 -6.02
C ARG A 2 -9.09 3.17 -5.34
N TYR A 3 -9.72 4.26 -5.75
CA TYR A 3 -9.49 5.55 -5.13
C TYR A 3 -9.82 5.50 -3.64
N GLU A 4 -10.98 4.95 -3.31
CA GLU A 4 -11.40 4.89 -1.92
C GLU A 4 -10.50 3.97 -1.10
N ASN A 5 -10.05 2.89 -1.71
CA ASN A 5 -9.16 1.98 -1.02
C ASN A 5 -7.81 2.64 -0.74
N GLU A 6 -7.27 3.33 -1.74
CA GLU A 6 -5.99 4.00 -1.52
C GLU A 6 -6.10 5.06 -0.43
N LEU A 7 -7.17 5.84 -0.45
CA LEU A 7 -7.38 6.85 0.59
C LEU A 7 -7.45 6.20 1.96
N ARG A 8 -8.23 5.13 2.06
CA ARG A 8 -8.41 4.44 3.35
C ARG A 8 -7.09 3.89 3.86
N VAL A 9 -6.31 3.27 2.97
CA VAL A 9 -5.04 2.68 3.37
C VAL A 9 -4.05 3.75 3.80
N LEU A 10 -3.96 4.83 3.06
CA LEU A 10 -3.01 5.90 3.41
C LEU A 10 -3.39 6.56 4.72
N GLN A 11 -4.68 6.75 4.97
CA GLN A 11 -5.13 7.32 6.24
C GLN A 11 -4.84 6.37 7.39
N PHE A 12 -5.03 5.08 7.16
CA PHE A 12 -4.72 4.09 8.19
C PHE A 12 -3.23 4.12 8.53
N LEU A 13 -2.38 4.13 7.50
CA LEU A 13 -0.93 4.14 7.73
C LEU A 13 -0.48 5.41 8.44
N ASP A 14 -1.10 6.54 8.12
CA ASP A 14 -0.78 7.78 8.81
C ASP A 14 -1.13 7.67 10.30
N GLN A 15 -2.26 7.07 10.62
CA GLN A 15 -2.65 6.86 12.00
C GLN A 15 -1.70 5.92 12.73
N GLN A 16 -1.12 4.97 12.01
CA GLN A 16 -0.17 4.04 12.60
C GLN A 16 1.22 4.62 12.74
N GLY A 17 1.43 5.84 12.26
CA GLY A 17 2.73 6.48 12.37
C GLY A 17 3.74 6.05 11.31
N CYS A 18 3.26 5.48 10.22
CA CYS A 18 4.14 5.04 9.14
C CYS A 18 4.60 6.25 8.33
N SER A 19 5.90 6.49 8.29
CA SER A 19 6.44 7.68 7.66
C SER A 19 6.96 7.46 6.25
N PHE A 20 7.11 6.21 5.82
CA PHE A 20 7.73 5.94 4.51
C PHE A 20 6.70 5.65 3.43
N VAL A 21 5.57 6.33 3.50
CA VAL A 21 4.51 6.26 2.51
C VAL A 21 4.00 7.67 2.26
N PRO A 22 3.31 7.91 1.13
CA PRO A 22 2.76 9.24 0.87
C PRO A 22 1.71 9.62 1.93
N LYS A 23 1.68 10.89 2.28
CA LYS A 23 0.65 11.41 3.16
C LYS A 23 -0.40 12.14 2.33
N VAL A 24 -1.65 11.96 2.70
CA VAL A 24 -2.75 12.60 1.98
C VAL A 24 -2.74 14.09 2.33
N VAL A 25 -2.63 14.92 1.32
CA VAL A 25 -2.66 16.37 1.47
C VAL A 25 -4.04 16.93 1.16
N LYS A 26 -4.68 16.37 0.13
CA LYS A 26 -5.97 16.86 -0.30
C LYS A 26 -6.77 15.71 -0.90
N VAL A 27 -8.07 15.71 -0.63
CA VAL A 27 -9.00 14.73 -1.16
C VAL A 27 -10.05 15.47 -1.98
N ASP A 28 -10.32 14.95 -3.19
CA ASP A 28 -11.38 15.49 -4.02
C ASP A 28 -12.27 14.34 -4.45
N ASN A 29 -13.30 14.07 -3.65
CA ASN A 29 -14.16 12.93 -3.91
C ASN A 29 -14.93 13.04 -5.21
N PRO A 30 -15.49 14.19 -5.58
CA PRO A 30 -16.20 14.29 -6.86
C PRO A 30 -15.31 13.99 -8.05
N GLU A 31 -14.05 14.40 -8.00
CA GLU A 31 -13.10 14.16 -9.08
C GLU A 31 -12.34 12.85 -8.93
N LEU A 32 -12.48 12.19 -7.79
CA LEU A 32 -11.87 10.90 -7.52
C LEU A 32 -10.34 10.94 -7.64
N TYR A 33 -9.72 11.95 -7.04
CA TYR A 33 -8.27 11.99 -7.00
C TYR A 33 -7.78 12.42 -5.64
N LEU A 34 -6.52 12.06 -5.38
CA LEU A 34 -5.82 12.42 -4.16
C LEU A 34 -4.62 13.26 -4.50
N VAL A 35 -4.32 14.22 -3.63
CA VAL A 35 -3.04 14.91 -3.65
C VAL A 35 -2.26 14.41 -2.46
N THR A 36 -1.08 13.87 -2.72
CA THR A 36 -0.24 13.31 -1.67
C THR A 36 1.13 13.93 -1.71
N THR A 37 1.87 13.71 -0.62
CA THR A 37 3.25 14.17 -0.57
C THR A 37 4.11 13.38 -1.55
N ASN A 38 5.23 13.97 -1.94
CA ASN A 38 6.17 13.33 -2.86
C ASN A 38 7.14 12.47 -2.06
N CYS A 39 7.26 11.21 -2.44
CA CYS A 39 8.15 10.27 -1.77
C CYS A 39 9.44 10.01 -2.53
N GLY A 40 9.79 10.89 -3.46
CA GLY A 40 11.06 10.78 -4.15
C GLY A 40 10.93 10.10 -5.51
N ALA A 41 12.07 9.71 -6.05
CA ALA A 41 12.15 9.17 -7.39
C ALA A 41 12.15 7.64 -7.35
N ARG A 42 11.73 7.04 -8.46
CA ARG A 42 11.73 5.59 -8.57
C ARG A 42 13.15 5.04 -8.56
N VAL A 43 13.27 3.81 -8.09
CA VAL A 43 14.54 3.12 -7.96
C VAL A 43 14.71 2.18 -9.16
N ASP A 44 15.88 2.23 -9.78
CA ASP A 44 16.15 1.37 -10.95
C ASP A 44 16.51 -0.04 -10.54
N HIS A 45 17.29 -0.18 -9.48
CA HIS A 45 17.80 -1.48 -9.07
C HIS A 45 17.67 -1.65 -7.58
N LEU A 46 17.23 -2.83 -7.17
CA LEU A 46 17.08 -3.15 -5.77
C LEU A 46 17.11 -4.67 -5.66
N SER A 47 17.89 -5.20 -4.72
CA SER A 47 17.94 -6.64 -4.54
C SER A 47 16.60 -7.17 -4.05
N ASP A 48 16.32 -8.41 -4.36
CA ASP A 48 15.07 -9.02 -3.90
C ASP A 48 14.99 -9.03 -2.38
N LYS A 49 16.11 -9.29 -1.72
CA LYS A 49 16.14 -9.31 -0.27
C LYS A 49 15.80 -7.94 0.31
N LYS A 50 16.34 -6.88 -0.28
CA LYS A 50 16.05 -5.53 0.18
C LYS A 50 14.59 -5.19 -0.05
N LYS A 51 14.09 -5.56 -1.22
CA LYS A 51 12.68 -5.31 -1.55
C LYS A 51 11.76 -6.02 -0.56
N GLU A 52 12.03 -7.28 -0.29
CA GLU A 52 11.21 -8.04 0.66
C GLU A 52 11.23 -7.40 2.04
N ARG A 53 12.39 -6.88 2.45
CA ARG A 53 12.50 -6.27 3.75
C ARG A 53 11.65 -5.00 3.85
N ILE A 54 11.63 -4.22 2.77
CA ILE A 54 10.84 -2.99 2.76
C ILE A 54 9.36 -3.30 2.89
N PHE A 55 8.86 -4.27 2.13
CA PHE A 55 7.46 -4.61 2.20
C PHE A 55 7.10 -5.35 3.49
N ALA A 56 8.05 -6.09 4.06
CA ALA A 56 7.82 -6.70 5.36
C ALA A 56 7.69 -5.64 6.45
N GLU A 57 8.46 -4.58 6.35
CA GLU A 57 8.34 -3.49 7.31
C GLU A 57 6.95 -2.84 7.20
N LEU A 58 6.44 -2.69 5.98
CA LEU A 58 5.12 -2.14 5.79
C LEU A 58 4.06 -3.01 6.47
N GLU A 59 4.20 -4.32 6.40
CA GLU A 59 3.24 -5.22 7.03
C GLU A 59 3.24 -5.08 8.53
N GLN A 60 4.35 -4.66 9.12
CA GLN A 60 4.38 -4.40 10.56
C GLN A 60 3.50 -3.23 10.95
N TYR A 61 3.20 -2.35 10.00
CA TYR A 61 2.26 -1.27 10.24
C TYR A 61 0.82 -1.66 9.90
N GLY A 62 0.60 -2.93 9.52
CA GLY A 62 -0.74 -3.44 9.35
C GLY A 62 -1.28 -3.42 7.93
N VAL A 63 -0.41 -3.33 6.94
CA VAL A 63 -0.85 -3.26 5.54
C VAL A 63 -0.04 -4.21 4.68
N CYS A 64 -0.73 -5.00 3.87
CA CYS A 64 -0.14 -5.81 2.83
C CYS A 64 -0.32 -5.10 1.49
N HIS A 65 0.77 -4.89 0.77
CA HIS A 65 0.72 -4.05 -0.42
C HIS A 65 -0.03 -4.70 -1.59
N ASP A 66 0.13 -6.00 -1.75
CA ASP A 66 -0.51 -6.77 -2.83
C ASP A 66 0.05 -6.48 -4.22
N ASP A 67 1.04 -5.63 -4.33
CA ASP A 67 1.74 -5.37 -5.58
C ASP A 67 3.18 -5.00 -5.23
N ALA A 68 3.87 -5.95 -4.61
CA ALA A 68 5.19 -5.72 -4.01
C ALA A 68 6.28 -5.76 -5.07
N GLU A 69 6.25 -4.80 -5.97
CA GLU A 69 7.19 -4.70 -7.08
C GLU A 69 8.05 -3.45 -6.93
N ILE A 70 9.23 -3.51 -7.56
CA ILE A 70 10.17 -2.40 -7.45
C ILE A 70 9.60 -1.09 -7.98
N ARG A 71 8.66 -1.17 -8.93
CA ARG A 71 8.05 0.06 -9.46
C ARG A 71 7.26 0.83 -8.41
N ASN A 72 6.93 0.18 -7.30
CA ASN A 72 6.20 0.82 -6.20
C ASN A 72 7.11 1.21 -5.06
N ILE A 73 8.41 1.24 -5.29
CA ILE A 73 9.39 1.69 -4.31
C ILE A 73 10.08 2.93 -4.86
N THR A 74 10.21 3.93 -4.01
CA THR A 74 10.95 5.15 -4.35
C THR A 74 12.03 5.37 -3.31
N TYR A 75 12.96 6.28 -3.60
CA TYR A 75 13.93 6.71 -2.62
C TYR A 75 13.73 8.18 -2.37
N SER A 76 13.54 8.55 -1.13
CA SER A 76 13.38 9.94 -0.73
C SER A 76 14.71 10.45 -0.19
N ALA A 77 15.35 11.33 -0.95
CA ALA A 77 16.58 11.94 -0.48
C ALA A 77 16.30 12.82 0.74
N GLN A 78 15.12 13.40 0.78
CA GLN A 78 14.72 14.25 1.89
C GLN A 78 14.63 13.48 3.19
N MET A 79 14.06 12.29 3.14
CA MET A 79 13.94 11.44 4.33
C MET A 79 15.12 10.50 4.51
N GLY A 80 15.92 10.31 3.47
CA GLY A 80 17.06 9.42 3.52
C GLY A 80 16.68 7.96 3.59
N ARG A 81 15.55 7.58 2.97
CA ARG A 81 15.13 6.19 3.05
C ARG A 81 14.26 5.81 1.86
N PHE A 82 14.10 4.49 1.68
CA PHE A 82 13.17 3.97 0.69
C PHE A 82 11.74 4.12 1.17
N CYS A 83 10.85 4.40 0.22
CA CYS A 83 9.43 4.58 0.48
C CYS A 83 8.62 3.66 -0.40
N VAL A 84 7.37 3.45 -0.03
CA VAL A 84 6.44 2.62 -0.80
C VAL A 84 5.30 3.50 -1.27
N ILE A 85 4.89 3.32 -2.53
CA ILE A 85 3.82 4.10 -3.13
C ILE A 85 2.79 3.18 -3.75
N ASP A 86 1.68 3.77 -4.19
CA ASP A 86 0.64 3.12 -4.99
C ASP A 86 -0.11 2.04 -4.19
N PHE A 87 -1.06 2.50 -3.38
CA PHE A 87 -1.77 1.63 -2.45
C PHE A 87 -3.18 1.30 -2.90
N GLU A 88 -3.51 1.49 -4.17
CA GLU A 88 -4.90 1.30 -4.60
C GLU A 88 -5.38 -0.15 -4.45
N PHE A 89 -4.47 -1.10 -4.40
CA PHE A 89 -4.82 -2.51 -4.21
C PHE A 89 -4.34 -3.08 -2.88
N ALA A 90 -3.86 -2.24 -1.98
CA ALA A 90 -3.34 -2.73 -0.71
C ALA A 90 -4.47 -3.18 0.22
N THR A 91 -4.11 -4.01 1.19
CA THR A 91 -5.06 -4.58 2.13
C THR A 91 -4.66 -4.21 3.55
N ILE A 92 -5.61 -3.66 4.30
CA ILE A 92 -5.41 -3.41 5.72
C ILE A 92 -5.64 -4.72 6.45
N LEU A 93 -4.64 -5.16 7.21
CA LEU A 93 -4.67 -6.47 7.83
C LEU A 93 -5.47 -6.50 9.14
N GLU A 94 -5.80 -5.34 9.67
CA GLU A 94 -6.55 -5.26 10.91
C GLU A 94 -8.01 -5.65 10.67
N PRO A 95 -8.64 -6.41 11.57
CA PRO A 95 -10.04 -6.79 11.42
C PRO A 95 -10.95 -5.57 11.34
N GLY A 96 -12.03 -5.70 10.58
CA GLY A 96 -13.00 -4.64 10.48
C GLY A 96 -12.87 -3.78 9.25
N TYR A 97 -11.81 -3.94 8.49
CA TYR A 97 -11.64 -3.18 7.26
C TYR A 97 -12.09 -4.01 6.07
N PRO A 98 -12.64 -3.37 5.03
CA PRO A 98 -13.08 -4.11 3.86
C PRO A 98 -11.90 -4.66 3.07
N PRO A 99 -12.14 -5.68 2.25
CA PRO A 99 -11.07 -6.22 1.41
C PRO A 99 -10.67 -5.22 0.34
N SER A 100 -9.48 -5.44 -0.24
CA SER A 100 -9.00 -4.58 -1.30
C SER A 100 -9.83 -4.78 -2.57
N PRO A 101 -9.84 -3.80 -3.47
CA PRO A 101 -10.55 -3.97 -4.74
C PRO A 101 -10.02 -5.14 -5.56
N LYS A 102 -8.74 -5.44 -5.44
CA LYS A 102 -8.16 -6.57 -6.14
C LYS A 102 -8.80 -7.87 -5.71
N MET A 103 -9.03 -8.04 -4.41
CA MET A 103 -9.68 -9.23 -3.90
C MET A 103 -11.15 -9.28 -4.28
N GLU A 104 -11.81 -8.15 -4.27
CA GLU A 104 -13.22 -8.10 -4.63
C GLU A 104 -13.45 -8.42 -6.08
N SER A 105 -12.51 -8.06 -6.94
CA SER A 105 -12.66 -8.27 -8.37
C SER A 105 -12.31 -9.69 -8.79
N VAL A 106 -11.72 -10.49 -7.92
CA VAL A 106 -11.40 -11.87 -8.23
C VAL A 106 -12.64 -12.70 -8.12
N ALA A 107 -13.07 -13.27 -9.25
CA ALA A 107 -14.34 -14.01 -9.30
C ALA A 107 -14.32 -15.22 -8.37
N ASP A 108 -13.18 -15.84 -8.24
CA ASP A 108 -13.07 -17.04 -7.43
C ASP A 108 -12.47 -16.75 -6.08
N ARG A 109 -12.80 -15.62 -5.53
CA ARG A 109 -12.26 -15.25 -4.24
C ARG A 109 -12.58 -16.26 -3.16
N SER A 110 -13.60 -17.08 -3.38
CA SER A 110 -13.85 -18.15 -2.44
C SER A 110 -12.69 -19.13 -2.41
N ALA A 111 -12.08 -19.40 -3.55
CA ALA A 111 -10.87 -20.22 -3.59
C ALA A 111 -9.74 -19.53 -2.85
N TRP A 112 -9.65 -18.23 -3.03
CA TRP A 112 -8.64 -17.45 -2.33
C TRP A 112 -8.85 -17.53 -0.82
N GLN A 113 -10.10 -17.45 -0.40
CA GLN A 113 -10.40 -17.51 1.03
C GLN A 113 -10.06 -18.86 1.62
N ARG A 114 -10.36 -19.94 0.89
CA ARG A 114 -9.99 -21.26 1.36
C ARG A 114 -8.49 -21.37 1.52
N LYS A 115 -7.77 -20.83 0.57
CA LYS A 115 -6.32 -20.87 0.61
C LYS A 115 -5.82 -20.13 1.83
N GLY A 116 -6.38 -18.95 2.08
CA GLY A 116 -5.99 -18.17 3.23
C GLY A 116 -6.32 -18.85 4.54
N SER A 117 -7.46 -19.51 4.58
CA SER A 117 -7.87 -20.16 5.84
C SER A 117 -7.09 -21.42 6.12
N ASP A 118 -6.44 -21.98 5.13
CA ASP A 118 -5.64 -23.19 5.32
C ASP A 118 -4.35 -22.91 6.08
N GLU A 119 -3.98 -21.68 6.18
CA GLU A 119 -2.82 -21.33 6.97
C GLU A 119 -3.15 -21.28 8.43
#